data_b0c5faec792d6915b0a885f959e99aec
#
_entry.id   b0c5faec792d6915b0a885f959e99aec
#
_cell.length_a   1.000
_cell.length_b   1.000
_cell.length_c   1.000
_cell.angle_alpha   90.00
_cell.angle_beta   90.00
_cell.angle_gamma   90.00
#
_symmetry.space_group_name_H-M   'P 1'
#
loop_
_entity.id
_entity.type
_entity.pdbx_description
1 polymer ?
#
loop_
_entity_poly.entity_id
_entity_poly.type
_entity_poly.pdbx_seq_one_letter_code
_entity_poly.pdbx_strand_id
1 'polypeptide(L)'
;VTAASPEFEAWIASARAADILAAATERGARLRRQGSEHVGPCPACGGTDKFSVNPKKRVFNCGHQGGAGGDVIEMVRHITGCEFVAAVESLTGQSPPRGESRAIDPEVERERRDERRDRDAAREQEERHVRERKISASERLWEAGQPIAGTQADAYLRRRGITLLREQASDLRFIASLAYEGYRDEDDQEGGPLGSFPAMLAAIRDVDGHLIGVHRTYLAPDEPKKLVPPGDRSRNKAKKVLGNAKHGAIWLGPPNDVIALAEGIETALSWYALALGPDPITLVSAISLGNLAGSSLGTLPHPKLASRHIQDGRPDPEKPGVRLPGTVREIIVLGDGDSDAARTRSFLLTAGARFRAEGRTVAVCMAPPGKDFNDVLLEQGAA
;
A
#
# COMPACT_ATOMS: atom_id res chain seq x y z
N VAL A 1 1.14 -43.96 10.41
CA VAL A 1 0.39 -43.28 9.29
C VAL A 1 -0.44 -44.37 8.65
N THR A 2 -1.71 -44.51 9.03
CA THR A 2 -2.65 -45.42 8.36
C THR A 2 -3.09 -44.71 7.07
N ALA A 3 -2.82 -45.29 5.93
CA ALA A 3 -3.22 -44.77 4.62
C ALA A 3 -4.75 -44.56 4.55
N ALA A 4 -5.21 -43.52 3.90
CA ALA A 4 -6.63 -43.33 3.61
C ALA A 4 -7.13 -44.57 2.82
N SER A 5 -8.40 -44.94 2.98
CA SER A 5 -8.89 -46.07 2.20
C SER A 5 -8.77 -45.79 0.70
N PRO A 6 -8.48 -46.79 -0.12
CA PRO A 6 -8.39 -46.59 -1.58
C PRO A 6 -9.63 -45.92 -2.18
N GLU A 7 -10.81 -46.17 -1.61
CA GLU A 7 -12.08 -45.56 -2.02
C GLU A 7 -12.12 -44.05 -1.68
N PHE A 8 -11.58 -43.65 -0.52
CA PHE A 8 -11.50 -42.25 -0.11
C PHE A 8 -10.48 -41.47 -0.94
N GLU A 9 -9.33 -42.10 -1.25
CA GLU A 9 -8.34 -41.51 -2.16
C GLU A 9 -8.87 -41.34 -3.59
N ALA A 10 -9.61 -42.38 -4.09
CA ALA A 10 -10.26 -42.29 -5.38
C ALA A 10 -11.33 -41.19 -5.44
N TRP A 11 -12.08 -41.01 -4.35
CA TRP A 11 -13.08 -39.93 -4.23
C TRP A 11 -12.42 -38.54 -4.27
N ILE A 12 -11.31 -38.33 -3.57
CA ILE A 12 -10.53 -37.08 -3.64
C ILE A 12 -9.91 -36.89 -5.04
N ALA A 13 -9.40 -37.95 -5.64
CA ALA A 13 -8.82 -37.90 -6.98
C ALA A 13 -9.86 -37.49 -8.03
N SER A 14 -11.11 -37.97 -7.88
CA SER A 14 -12.20 -37.57 -8.76
C SER A 14 -12.54 -36.09 -8.62
N ALA A 15 -12.56 -35.54 -7.42
CA ALA A 15 -12.73 -34.11 -7.20
C ALA A 15 -11.59 -33.28 -7.83
N ARG A 16 -10.33 -33.72 -7.65
CA ARG A 16 -9.18 -33.08 -8.30
C ARG A 16 -9.21 -33.17 -9.82
N ALA A 17 -9.95 -34.13 -10.38
CA ALA A 17 -10.14 -34.27 -11.81
C ALA A 17 -11.15 -33.26 -12.39
N ALA A 18 -11.96 -32.59 -11.58
CA ALA A 18 -12.93 -31.59 -12.05
C ALA A 18 -12.25 -30.45 -12.80
N ASP A 19 -12.99 -29.88 -13.77
CA ASP A 19 -12.53 -28.71 -14.52
C ASP A 19 -12.52 -27.49 -13.60
N ILE A 20 -11.32 -26.99 -13.31
CA ILE A 20 -11.12 -25.89 -12.37
C ILE A 20 -11.74 -24.59 -12.88
N LEU A 21 -11.79 -24.34 -14.19
CA LEU A 21 -12.39 -23.13 -14.76
C LEU A 21 -13.93 -23.20 -14.70
N ALA A 22 -14.51 -24.36 -15.03
CA ALA A 22 -15.94 -24.58 -14.90
C ALA A 22 -16.36 -24.44 -13.43
N ALA A 23 -15.65 -25.10 -12.50
CA ALA A 23 -15.92 -25.04 -11.08
C ALA A 23 -15.83 -23.60 -10.51
N ALA A 24 -14.91 -22.77 -11.01
CA ALA A 24 -14.83 -21.36 -10.64
C ALA A 24 -16.04 -20.56 -11.15
N THR A 25 -16.41 -20.78 -12.42
CA THR A 25 -17.52 -20.06 -13.08
C THR A 25 -18.87 -20.39 -12.42
N GLU A 26 -19.13 -21.65 -12.10
CA GLU A 26 -20.34 -22.10 -11.37
C GLU A 26 -20.49 -21.44 -10.02
N ARG A 27 -19.37 -21.06 -9.39
CA ARG A 27 -19.32 -20.37 -8.09
C ARG A 27 -19.19 -18.86 -8.21
N GLY A 28 -19.56 -18.30 -9.38
CA GLY A 28 -19.70 -16.86 -9.61
C GLY A 28 -18.45 -16.14 -10.04
N ALA A 29 -17.35 -16.84 -10.37
CA ALA A 29 -16.18 -16.20 -10.90
C ALA A 29 -16.42 -15.68 -12.32
N ARG A 30 -16.15 -14.40 -12.55
CA ARG A 30 -16.23 -13.73 -13.86
C ARG A 30 -14.82 -13.49 -14.37
N LEU A 31 -14.30 -14.44 -15.15
CA LEU A 31 -12.91 -14.46 -15.57
C LEU A 31 -12.78 -14.14 -17.07
N ARG A 32 -11.77 -13.36 -17.42
CA ARG A 32 -11.35 -13.09 -18.80
C ARG A 32 -10.03 -13.80 -19.07
N ARG A 33 -9.87 -14.32 -20.28
CA ARG A 33 -8.61 -14.96 -20.68
C ARG A 33 -7.49 -13.93 -20.81
N GLN A 34 -6.35 -14.23 -20.16
CA GLN A 34 -5.14 -13.44 -20.27
C GLN A 34 -3.95 -14.40 -20.43
N GLY A 35 -3.54 -14.63 -21.66
CA GLY A 35 -2.51 -15.62 -21.98
C GLY A 35 -2.94 -17.06 -21.64
N SER A 36 -2.20 -17.72 -20.75
CA SER A 36 -2.48 -19.07 -20.27
C SER A 36 -3.41 -19.10 -19.06
N GLU A 37 -3.78 -17.96 -18.51
CA GLU A 37 -4.61 -17.82 -17.31
C GLU A 37 -5.97 -17.18 -17.63
N HIS A 38 -6.90 -17.36 -16.70
CA HIS A 38 -8.16 -16.66 -16.69
C HIS A 38 -8.20 -15.82 -15.42
N VAL A 39 -8.33 -14.48 -15.56
CA VAL A 39 -8.13 -13.50 -14.50
C VAL A 39 -9.39 -12.66 -14.30
N GLY A 40 -9.70 -12.32 -13.06
CA GLY A 40 -10.84 -11.47 -12.71
C GLY A 40 -10.99 -11.22 -11.21
N PRO A 41 -12.17 -10.69 -10.80
CA PRO A 41 -12.49 -10.51 -9.40
C PRO A 41 -12.67 -11.86 -8.70
N CYS A 42 -12.18 -11.96 -7.45
CA CYS A 42 -12.40 -13.13 -6.63
C CYS A 42 -13.87 -13.14 -6.12
N PRO A 43 -14.61 -14.25 -6.26
CA PRO A 43 -15.99 -14.34 -5.76
C PRO A 43 -16.10 -14.13 -4.25
N ALA A 44 -15.10 -14.54 -3.48
CA ALA A 44 -15.08 -14.40 -2.03
C ALA A 44 -14.49 -13.07 -1.56
N CYS A 45 -13.35 -12.64 -2.15
CA CYS A 45 -12.58 -11.52 -1.66
C CYS A 45 -12.82 -10.21 -2.43
N GLY A 46 -13.48 -10.27 -3.59
CA GLY A 46 -13.61 -9.13 -4.51
C GLY A 46 -12.30 -8.80 -5.23
N GLY A 47 -12.07 -7.52 -5.47
CA GLY A 47 -10.93 -7.03 -6.27
C GLY A 47 -11.24 -7.02 -7.75
N THR A 48 -10.27 -6.61 -8.58
CA THR A 48 -10.47 -6.50 -10.04
C THR A 48 -9.80 -7.65 -10.80
N ASP A 49 -8.52 -7.90 -10.52
CA ASP A 49 -7.66 -8.84 -11.25
C ASP A 49 -6.78 -9.67 -10.29
N LYS A 50 -7.27 -9.94 -9.06
CA LYS A 50 -6.50 -10.63 -8.02
C LYS A 50 -6.72 -12.14 -7.97
N PHE A 51 -7.71 -12.62 -8.69
CA PHE A 51 -8.03 -14.04 -8.78
C PHE A 51 -7.70 -14.55 -10.18
N SER A 52 -6.83 -15.55 -10.26
CA SER A 52 -6.46 -16.19 -11.51
C SER A 52 -6.61 -17.69 -11.44
N VAL A 53 -7.01 -18.30 -12.57
CA VAL A 53 -7.12 -19.74 -12.75
C VAL A 53 -6.31 -20.14 -13.96
N ASN A 54 -5.40 -21.11 -13.80
CA ASN A 54 -4.66 -21.72 -14.88
C ASN A 54 -5.20 -23.12 -15.19
N PRO A 55 -6.03 -23.29 -16.25
CA PRO A 55 -6.64 -24.58 -16.56
C PRO A 55 -5.63 -25.67 -16.92
N LYS A 56 -4.50 -25.30 -17.58
CA LYS A 56 -3.45 -26.27 -17.97
C LYS A 56 -2.68 -26.80 -16.76
N LYS A 57 -2.34 -25.93 -15.79
CA LYS A 57 -1.66 -26.31 -14.55
C LYS A 57 -2.64 -26.80 -13.49
N ARG A 58 -3.96 -26.60 -13.68
CA ARG A 58 -5.04 -26.95 -12.76
C ARG A 58 -4.86 -26.32 -11.38
N VAL A 59 -4.44 -25.05 -11.36
CA VAL A 59 -4.25 -24.29 -10.13
C VAL A 59 -4.96 -22.94 -10.20
N PHE A 60 -5.30 -22.42 -9.02
CA PHE A 60 -5.73 -21.04 -8.88
C PHE A 60 -4.77 -20.25 -8.01
N ASN A 61 -4.84 -18.94 -8.12
CA ASN A 61 -4.17 -18.01 -7.21
C ASN A 61 -5.08 -16.82 -6.92
N CYS A 62 -5.14 -16.40 -5.65
CA CYS A 62 -5.83 -15.20 -5.21
C CYS A 62 -4.85 -14.30 -4.45
N GLY A 63 -4.41 -13.22 -5.08
CA GLY A 63 -3.48 -12.25 -4.50
C GLY A 63 -4.12 -11.24 -3.53
N HIS A 64 -5.33 -11.51 -3.04
CA HIS A 64 -6.03 -10.64 -2.09
C HIS A 64 -5.85 -11.17 -0.66
N GLN A 65 -5.60 -10.29 0.31
CA GLN A 65 -5.52 -10.57 1.77
C GLN A 65 -4.72 -11.84 2.16
N GLY A 66 -3.41 -11.81 1.93
CA GLY A 66 -2.52 -12.88 2.43
C GLY A 66 -2.22 -14.01 1.45
N GLY A 67 -2.83 -13.97 0.26
CA GLY A 67 -2.60 -14.94 -0.79
C GLY A 67 -3.24 -16.31 -0.52
N ALA A 68 -4.04 -16.81 -1.45
CA ALA A 68 -4.55 -18.18 -1.43
C ALA A 68 -4.26 -18.81 -2.79
N GLY A 69 -3.87 -20.07 -2.81
CA GLY A 69 -3.59 -20.80 -4.05
C GLY A 69 -3.64 -22.30 -3.83
N GLY A 70 -3.78 -23.05 -4.90
CA GLY A 70 -3.86 -24.51 -4.81
C GLY A 70 -4.63 -25.15 -5.95
N ASP A 71 -5.10 -26.37 -5.72
CA ASP A 71 -5.90 -27.13 -6.68
C ASP A 71 -7.41 -26.70 -6.66
N VAL A 72 -8.23 -27.43 -7.41
CA VAL A 72 -9.67 -27.12 -7.49
C VAL A 72 -10.39 -27.25 -6.16
N ILE A 73 -9.95 -28.14 -5.28
CA ILE A 73 -10.57 -28.33 -3.94
C ILE A 73 -10.27 -27.11 -3.06
N GLU A 74 -9.01 -26.66 -3.02
CA GLU A 74 -8.63 -25.47 -2.27
C GLU A 74 -9.29 -24.21 -2.85
N MET A 75 -9.50 -24.15 -4.17
CA MET A 75 -10.25 -23.07 -4.79
C MET A 75 -11.70 -23.01 -4.32
N VAL A 76 -12.38 -24.15 -4.28
CA VAL A 76 -13.77 -24.23 -3.78
C VAL A 76 -13.83 -23.79 -2.33
N ARG A 77 -12.94 -24.29 -1.49
CA ARG A 77 -12.83 -23.88 -0.08
C ARG A 77 -12.62 -22.38 0.08
N HIS A 78 -11.73 -21.83 -0.74
CA HIS A 78 -11.47 -20.38 -0.74
C HIS A 78 -12.70 -19.56 -1.13
N ILE A 79 -13.44 -19.98 -2.16
CA ILE A 79 -14.61 -19.25 -2.66
C ILE A 79 -15.81 -19.36 -1.70
N THR A 80 -16.04 -20.55 -1.16
CA THR A 80 -17.28 -20.84 -0.40
C THR A 80 -17.10 -20.83 1.12
N GLY A 81 -15.86 -20.89 1.62
CA GLY A 81 -15.56 -21.00 3.04
C GLY A 81 -15.86 -22.38 3.63
N CYS A 82 -16.20 -23.39 2.82
CA CYS A 82 -16.59 -24.71 3.32
C CYS A 82 -15.35 -25.57 3.72
N GLU A 83 -15.62 -26.59 4.51
CA GLU A 83 -14.63 -27.60 4.90
C GLU A 83 -14.26 -28.54 3.74
N PHE A 84 -13.09 -29.21 3.85
CA PHE A 84 -12.51 -30.05 2.81
C PHE A 84 -13.50 -31.11 2.27
N VAL A 85 -14.18 -31.86 3.16
CA VAL A 85 -15.14 -32.89 2.78
C VAL A 85 -16.30 -32.31 1.97
N ALA A 86 -16.86 -31.17 2.42
CA ALA A 86 -17.94 -30.48 1.72
C ALA A 86 -17.49 -29.94 0.34
N ALA A 87 -16.25 -29.50 0.21
CA ALA A 87 -15.69 -29.09 -1.07
C ALA A 87 -15.58 -30.25 -2.06
N VAL A 88 -15.08 -31.40 -1.59
CA VAL A 88 -14.97 -32.62 -2.42
C VAL A 88 -16.37 -33.12 -2.82
N GLU A 89 -17.32 -33.14 -1.89
CA GLU A 89 -18.70 -33.53 -2.16
C GLU A 89 -19.36 -32.61 -3.20
N SER A 90 -19.15 -31.29 -3.08
CA SER A 90 -19.68 -30.31 -4.03
C SER A 90 -19.07 -30.41 -5.45
N LEU A 91 -17.86 -30.96 -5.57
CA LEU A 91 -17.19 -31.16 -6.85
C LEU A 91 -17.55 -32.49 -7.50
N THR A 92 -17.77 -33.52 -6.71
CA THR A 92 -18.06 -34.88 -7.21
C THR A 92 -19.54 -35.21 -7.29
N GLY A 93 -20.39 -34.46 -6.55
CA GLY A 93 -21.80 -34.80 -6.35
C GLY A 93 -22.02 -36.08 -5.55
N GLN A 94 -20.99 -36.63 -4.91
CA GLN A 94 -21.02 -37.89 -4.18
C GLN A 94 -20.63 -37.64 -2.72
N SER A 95 -21.42 -38.19 -1.79
CA SER A 95 -21.05 -38.20 -0.36
C SER A 95 -19.80 -39.06 -0.13
N PRO A 96 -19.03 -38.76 0.91
CA PRO A 96 -17.81 -39.51 1.23
C PRO A 96 -18.17 -41.03 1.39
N PRO A 97 -17.31 -41.94 0.92
CA PRO A 97 -17.51 -43.37 1.10
C PRO A 97 -17.75 -43.71 2.56
N ARG A 98 -18.76 -44.53 2.85
CA ARG A 98 -19.06 -44.96 4.21
C ARG A 98 -17.95 -45.88 4.74
N GLY A 99 -17.06 -45.28 5.49
CA GLY A 99 -15.99 -45.97 6.18
C GLY A 99 -15.08 -44.95 6.82
N GLU A 100 -15.29 -44.77 8.12
CA GLU A 100 -14.48 -43.94 9.01
C GLU A 100 -14.55 -42.40 8.76
N SER A 101 -15.49 -41.75 9.46
CA SER A 101 -15.20 -40.42 9.97
C SER A 101 -14.00 -40.59 10.93
N ARG A 102 -12.81 -40.51 10.40
CA ARG A 102 -11.60 -40.50 11.19
C ARG A 102 -11.69 -39.26 12.06
N ALA A 103 -11.99 -39.42 13.31
CA ALA A 103 -11.58 -38.48 14.32
C ALA A 103 -10.07 -38.27 14.03
N ILE A 104 -9.69 -37.08 13.56
CA ILE A 104 -8.27 -36.73 13.40
C ILE A 104 -7.68 -37.01 14.77
N ASP A 105 -6.64 -37.86 14.81
CA ASP A 105 -5.95 -38.18 16.05
C ASP A 105 -5.61 -36.85 16.74
N PRO A 106 -6.11 -36.60 17.95
CA PRO A 106 -5.91 -35.32 18.63
C PRO A 106 -4.42 -34.96 18.76
N GLU A 107 -3.55 -35.95 18.73
CA GLU A 107 -2.09 -35.79 18.76
C GLU A 107 -1.56 -35.25 17.42
N VAL A 108 -2.01 -35.79 16.30
CA VAL A 108 -1.68 -35.32 14.95
C VAL A 108 -2.22 -33.92 14.70
N GLU A 109 -3.41 -33.61 15.22
CA GLU A 109 -3.98 -32.26 15.10
C GLU A 109 -3.22 -31.24 15.94
N ARG A 110 -2.74 -31.68 17.13
CA ARG A 110 -1.88 -30.88 18.00
C ARG A 110 -0.53 -30.61 17.33
N GLU A 111 0.13 -31.63 16.79
CA GLU A 111 1.40 -31.49 16.07
C GLU A 111 1.28 -30.52 14.87
N ARG A 112 0.23 -30.68 14.05
CA ARG A 112 -0.02 -29.77 12.91
C ARG A 112 -0.29 -28.32 13.34
N ARG A 113 -0.94 -28.14 14.48
CA ARG A 113 -1.18 -26.80 15.06
C ARG A 113 0.11 -26.19 15.56
N ASP A 114 0.95 -26.97 16.24
CA ASP A 114 2.23 -26.55 16.74
C ASP A 114 3.19 -26.23 15.59
N GLU A 115 3.30 -27.08 14.56
CA GLU A 115 4.08 -26.80 13.35
C GLU A 115 3.60 -25.53 12.60
N ARG A 116 2.29 -25.28 12.57
CA ARG A 116 1.75 -24.04 11.96
C ARG A 116 2.15 -22.85 12.79
N ARG A 117 1.99 -22.92 14.12
CA ARG A 117 2.39 -21.86 15.04
C ARG A 117 3.87 -21.53 14.93
N ASP A 118 4.72 -22.56 14.86
CA ASP A 118 6.17 -22.39 14.76
C ASP A 118 6.60 -21.79 13.41
N ARG A 119 5.94 -22.20 12.31
CA ARG A 119 6.15 -21.55 11.00
C ARG A 119 5.68 -20.10 10.97
N ASP A 120 4.53 -19.80 11.57
CA ASP A 120 4.02 -18.42 11.65
C ASP A 120 4.95 -17.55 12.52
N ALA A 121 5.43 -18.07 13.65
CA ALA A 121 6.39 -17.39 14.51
C ALA A 121 7.73 -17.14 13.81
N ALA A 122 8.25 -18.13 13.08
CA ALA A 122 9.49 -17.99 12.31
C ALA A 122 9.34 -16.93 11.19
N ARG A 123 8.18 -16.91 10.52
CA ARG A 123 7.89 -15.90 9.50
C ARG A 123 7.79 -14.49 10.10
N GLU A 124 7.11 -14.34 11.23
CA GLU A 124 7.02 -13.05 11.93
C GLU A 124 8.39 -12.56 12.39
N GLN A 125 9.24 -13.46 12.85
CA GLN A 125 10.60 -13.14 13.26
C GLN A 125 11.44 -12.66 12.07
N GLU A 126 11.39 -13.36 10.92
CA GLU A 126 12.10 -12.94 9.71
C GLU A 126 11.58 -11.59 9.19
N GLU A 127 10.26 -11.38 9.15
CA GLU A 127 9.67 -10.10 8.78
C GLU A 127 10.13 -8.97 9.71
N ARG A 128 10.29 -9.24 11.01
CA ARG A 128 10.84 -8.29 11.99
C ARG A 128 12.30 -7.97 11.69
N HIS A 129 13.15 -8.96 11.48
CA HIS A 129 14.55 -8.75 11.13
C HIS A 129 14.74 -8.00 9.82
N VAL A 130 13.94 -8.29 8.80
CA VAL A 130 13.94 -7.53 7.54
C VAL A 130 13.55 -6.08 7.78
N ARG A 131 12.56 -5.83 8.64
CA ARG A 131 12.12 -4.48 9.00
C ARG A 131 13.22 -3.70 9.74
N GLU A 132 13.84 -4.32 10.75
CA GLU A 132 14.92 -3.73 11.52
C GLU A 132 16.12 -3.36 10.63
N ARG A 133 16.55 -4.27 9.74
CA ARG A 133 17.62 -4.00 8.76
C ARG A 133 17.28 -2.80 7.87
N LYS A 134 16.03 -2.68 7.41
CA LYS A 134 15.58 -1.55 6.59
C LYS A 134 15.54 -0.24 7.37
N ILE A 135 15.14 -0.26 8.64
CA ILE A 135 15.16 0.92 9.51
C ILE A 135 16.61 1.36 9.73
N SER A 136 17.52 0.46 10.12
CA SER A 136 18.94 0.78 10.30
C SER A 136 19.60 1.29 9.02
N ALA A 137 19.21 0.78 7.85
CA ALA A 137 19.66 1.33 6.57
C ALA A 137 19.13 2.76 6.34
N SER A 138 17.90 3.05 6.79
CA SER A 138 17.32 4.39 6.72
C SER A 138 18.03 5.37 7.63
N GLU A 139 18.41 4.96 8.84
CA GLU A 139 19.17 5.77 9.79
C GLU A 139 20.55 6.14 9.20
N ARG A 140 21.28 5.16 8.68
CA ARG A 140 22.56 5.43 8.02
C ARG A 140 22.42 6.37 6.82
N LEU A 141 21.39 6.20 6.01
CA LEU A 141 21.13 7.10 4.88
C LEU A 141 20.79 8.51 5.36
N TRP A 142 19.99 8.63 6.41
CA TRP A 142 19.64 9.91 7.00
C TRP A 142 20.87 10.64 7.55
N GLU A 143 21.75 9.95 8.26
CA GLU A 143 22.99 10.50 8.79
C GLU A 143 23.97 10.95 7.71
N ALA A 144 24.01 10.22 6.59
CA ALA A 144 24.85 10.59 5.43
C ALA A 144 24.35 11.84 4.68
N GLY A 145 23.08 12.24 4.89
CA GLY A 145 22.51 13.43 4.29
C GLY A 145 23.03 14.72 4.96
N GLN A 146 23.27 15.75 4.17
CA GLN A 146 23.62 17.09 4.66
C GLN A 146 22.37 17.98 4.78
N PRO A 147 22.41 19.09 5.54
CA PRO A 147 21.33 20.07 5.60
C PRO A 147 20.90 20.52 4.21
N ILE A 148 19.59 20.75 4.00
CA ILE A 148 19.02 21.05 2.68
C ILE A 148 19.37 22.45 2.16
N ALA A 149 19.61 23.42 3.04
CA ALA A 149 19.82 24.83 2.67
C ALA A 149 21.00 25.01 1.70
N GLY A 150 20.79 25.75 0.61
CA GLY A 150 21.79 26.03 -0.44
C GLY A 150 22.11 24.84 -1.34
N THR A 151 21.44 23.71 -1.20
CA THR A 151 21.65 22.52 -2.04
C THR A 151 20.73 22.53 -3.27
N GLN A 152 20.93 21.54 -4.16
CA GLN A 152 20.04 21.33 -5.30
C GLN A 152 18.60 21.00 -4.88
N ALA A 153 18.40 20.40 -3.72
CA ALA A 153 17.05 20.15 -3.19
C ALA A 153 16.36 21.45 -2.72
N ASP A 154 17.11 22.39 -2.14
CA ASP A 154 16.59 23.74 -1.85
C ASP A 154 16.26 24.48 -3.15
N ALA A 155 17.14 24.43 -4.16
CA ALA A 155 16.88 25.01 -5.46
C ALA A 155 15.66 24.39 -6.16
N TYR A 156 15.45 23.07 -5.99
CA TYR A 156 14.27 22.38 -6.49
C TYR A 156 12.97 22.91 -5.86
N LEU A 157 12.95 23.13 -4.54
CA LEU A 157 11.81 23.70 -3.86
C LEU A 157 11.58 25.16 -4.25
N ARG A 158 12.63 25.98 -4.32
CA ARG A 158 12.56 27.38 -4.79
C ARG A 158 12.01 27.50 -6.21
N ARG A 159 12.41 26.61 -7.13
CA ARG A 159 11.85 26.57 -8.49
C ARG A 159 10.34 26.29 -8.50
N ARG A 160 9.84 25.66 -7.46
CA ARG A 160 8.40 25.41 -7.23
C ARG A 160 7.70 26.55 -6.45
N GLY A 161 8.34 27.71 -6.29
CA GLY A 161 7.82 28.83 -5.54
C GLY A 161 7.87 28.65 -4.01
N ILE A 162 8.52 27.59 -3.52
CA ILE A 162 8.57 27.24 -2.10
C ILE A 162 9.87 27.75 -1.49
N THR A 163 9.78 28.63 -0.50
CA THR A 163 10.89 29.04 0.36
C THR A 163 10.73 28.41 1.73
N LEU A 164 11.67 27.54 2.11
CA LEU A 164 11.61 26.87 3.40
C LEU A 164 11.92 27.83 4.55
N LEU A 165 11.12 27.75 5.62
CA LEU A 165 11.49 28.26 6.92
C LEU A 165 12.52 27.31 7.57
N ARG A 166 13.32 27.83 8.49
CA ARG A 166 14.37 27.04 9.16
C ARG A 166 13.81 25.81 9.88
N GLU A 167 12.71 25.98 10.57
CA GLU A 167 11.99 24.93 11.30
C GLU A 167 11.39 23.86 10.37
N GLN A 168 10.95 24.24 9.16
CA GLN A 168 10.41 23.32 8.16
C GLN A 168 11.48 22.41 7.57
N ALA A 169 12.75 22.83 7.63
CA ALA A 169 13.88 22.09 7.09
C ALA A 169 14.43 20.99 8.01
N SER A 170 13.95 20.88 9.25
CA SER A 170 14.49 19.97 10.27
C SER A 170 14.49 18.49 9.86
N ASP A 171 13.43 18.04 9.21
CA ASP A 171 13.26 16.67 8.71
C ASP A 171 13.54 16.55 7.19
N LEU A 172 14.26 17.51 6.61
CA LEU A 172 14.73 17.50 5.23
C LEU A 172 16.25 17.53 5.14
N ARG A 173 16.82 16.66 4.33
CA ARG A 173 18.26 16.60 4.02
C ARG A 173 18.50 16.44 2.54
N PHE A 174 19.75 16.57 2.13
CA PHE A 174 20.18 16.37 0.76
C PHE A 174 21.38 15.43 0.70
N ILE A 175 21.42 14.61 -0.33
CA ILE A 175 22.58 13.81 -0.70
C ILE A 175 22.89 14.02 -2.19
N ALA A 176 24.14 14.30 -2.51
CA ALA A 176 24.56 14.66 -3.88
C ALA A 176 24.58 13.45 -4.83
N SER A 177 24.78 12.25 -4.30
CA SER A 177 24.85 11.02 -5.09
C SER A 177 24.28 9.87 -4.29
N LEU A 178 23.12 9.38 -4.71
CA LEU A 178 22.42 8.24 -4.13
C LEU A 178 22.12 7.21 -5.20
N ALA A 179 22.50 5.96 -4.96
CA ALA A 179 22.21 4.86 -5.88
C ALA A 179 20.69 4.76 -6.16
N TYR A 180 20.35 4.65 -7.42
CA TYR A 180 18.99 4.44 -7.88
C TYR A 180 18.85 2.99 -8.37
N GLU A 181 18.05 2.22 -7.68
CA GLU A 181 17.67 0.87 -8.07
C GLU A 181 16.33 0.90 -8.78
N GLY A 182 16.18 0.15 -9.85
CA GLY A 182 14.96 0.10 -10.63
C GLY A 182 15.00 -1.02 -11.67
N TYR A 183 14.05 -1.01 -12.57
CA TYR A 183 13.89 -1.99 -13.62
C TYR A 183 14.37 -1.39 -14.95
N ARG A 184 15.17 -2.16 -15.73
CA ARG A 184 15.73 -1.68 -17.01
C ARG A 184 14.67 -1.56 -18.08
N ASP A 185 13.81 -2.55 -18.17
CA ASP A 185 12.72 -2.68 -19.14
C ASP A 185 11.56 -3.50 -18.56
N GLU A 186 10.55 -3.80 -19.36
CA GLU A 186 9.37 -4.56 -18.93
C GLU A 186 9.66 -6.03 -18.59
N ASP A 187 10.72 -6.60 -19.16
CA ASP A 187 11.12 -8.01 -18.97
C ASP A 187 12.02 -8.19 -17.74
N ASP A 188 12.62 -7.11 -17.21
CA ASP A 188 13.47 -7.16 -16.04
C ASP A 188 12.64 -7.51 -14.78
N GLN A 189 12.84 -8.72 -14.24
CA GLN A 189 12.10 -9.24 -13.10
C GLN A 189 12.75 -8.93 -11.75
N GLU A 190 14.06 -8.75 -11.73
CA GLU A 190 14.85 -8.60 -10.50
C GLU A 190 15.09 -7.14 -10.15
N GLY A 191 15.24 -6.28 -11.15
CA GLY A 191 15.71 -4.91 -10.97
C GLY A 191 17.18 -4.85 -10.62
N GLY A 192 17.68 -3.62 -10.42
CA GLY A 192 19.08 -3.41 -10.04
C GLY A 192 19.50 -1.94 -10.16
N PRO A 193 20.81 -1.67 -10.01
CA PRO A 193 21.32 -0.31 -10.07
C PRO A 193 21.22 0.27 -11.49
N LEU A 194 20.62 1.45 -11.59
CA LEU A 194 20.43 2.21 -12.83
C LEU A 194 21.19 3.55 -12.83
N GLY A 195 22.11 3.74 -11.90
CA GLY A 195 22.92 4.94 -11.75
C GLY A 195 22.84 5.52 -10.34
N SER A 196 23.44 6.70 -10.17
CA SER A 196 23.39 7.47 -8.92
C SER A 196 22.97 8.90 -9.23
N PHE A 197 22.10 9.47 -8.41
CA PHE A 197 21.50 10.78 -8.66
C PHE A 197 21.40 11.56 -7.35
N PRO A 198 21.40 12.91 -7.44
CA PRO A 198 21.09 13.75 -6.29
C PRO A 198 19.70 13.41 -5.74
N ALA A 199 19.52 13.51 -4.44
CA ALA A 199 18.21 13.25 -3.83
C ALA A 199 17.95 14.16 -2.63
N MET A 200 16.70 14.63 -2.53
CA MET A 200 16.15 15.16 -1.30
C MET A 200 15.70 13.97 -0.43
N LEU A 201 16.15 13.97 0.81
CA LEU A 201 15.78 13.01 1.84
C LEU A 201 14.78 13.65 2.80
N ALA A 202 13.75 12.92 3.19
CA ALA A 202 12.84 13.37 4.22
C ALA A 202 12.65 12.25 5.25
N ALA A 203 12.81 12.59 6.54
CA ALA A 203 12.68 11.65 7.63
C ALA A 203 11.21 11.21 7.81
N ILE A 204 10.98 9.92 7.80
CA ILE A 204 9.68 9.34 8.14
C ILE A 204 9.75 8.94 9.61
N ARG A 205 8.88 9.53 10.44
CA ARG A 205 8.83 9.27 11.86
C ARG A 205 7.52 8.58 12.25
N ASP A 206 7.59 7.73 13.24
CA ASP A 206 6.40 7.18 13.89
C ASP A 206 5.74 8.20 14.84
N VAL A 207 4.69 7.77 15.53
CA VAL A 207 3.94 8.62 16.48
C VAL A 207 4.76 9.08 17.67
N ASP A 208 5.82 8.35 18.01
CA ASP A 208 6.73 8.64 19.13
C ASP A 208 7.95 9.48 18.70
N GLY A 209 8.04 9.81 17.39
CA GLY A 209 9.11 10.60 16.80
C GLY A 209 10.34 9.81 16.36
N HIS A 210 10.35 8.48 16.49
CA HIS A 210 11.47 7.66 16.03
C HIS A 210 11.54 7.61 14.51
N LEU A 211 12.75 7.66 13.96
CA LEU A 211 12.99 7.46 12.53
C LEU A 211 12.71 6.01 12.16
N ILE A 212 11.73 5.79 11.29
CA ILE A 212 11.34 4.46 10.81
C ILE A 212 11.58 4.27 9.32
N GLY A 213 11.90 5.34 8.60
CA GLY A 213 12.17 5.31 7.17
C GLY A 213 12.66 6.65 6.64
N VAL A 214 13.08 6.66 5.39
CA VAL A 214 13.47 7.85 4.64
C VAL A 214 12.75 7.86 3.30
N HIS A 215 11.99 8.92 3.06
CA HIS A 215 11.46 9.22 1.73
C HIS A 215 12.54 9.90 0.91
N ARG A 216 12.75 9.42 -0.31
CA ARG A 216 13.78 9.90 -1.24
C ARG A 216 13.09 10.48 -2.46
N THR A 217 13.31 11.75 -2.75
CA THR A 217 12.93 12.38 -4.02
C THR A 217 14.19 12.56 -4.85
N TYR A 218 14.40 11.71 -5.84
CA TYR A 218 15.53 11.82 -6.76
C TYR A 218 15.35 13.01 -7.68
N LEU A 219 16.47 13.71 -7.91
CA LEU A 219 16.55 14.93 -8.72
C LEU A 219 17.37 14.69 -9.97
N ALA A 220 17.10 15.45 -11.02
CA ALA A 220 17.92 15.46 -12.22
C ALA A 220 19.32 16.01 -11.89
N PRO A 221 20.43 15.44 -12.43
CA PRO A 221 21.78 15.87 -12.07
C PRO A 221 22.06 17.33 -12.42
N ASP A 222 21.57 17.80 -13.55
CA ASP A 222 21.94 19.09 -14.14
C ASP A 222 20.91 20.20 -13.90
N GLU A 223 19.75 19.88 -13.33
CA GLU A 223 18.65 20.82 -13.11
C GLU A 223 17.93 20.58 -11.78
N PRO A 224 17.46 21.65 -11.11
CA PRO A 224 16.67 21.50 -9.89
C PRO A 224 15.21 21.08 -10.20
N LYS A 225 15.05 19.87 -10.71
CA LYS A 225 13.76 19.24 -10.99
C LYS A 225 13.77 17.77 -10.60
N LYS A 226 12.59 17.14 -10.49
CA LYS A 226 12.50 15.70 -10.25
C LYS A 226 13.19 14.93 -11.37
N LEU A 227 13.87 13.86 -11.00
CA LEU A 227 14.44 12.90 -11.93
C LEU A 227 13.34 12.32 -12.82
N VAL A 228 13.58 12.26 -14.13
CA VAL A 228 12.89 11.33 -15.01
C VAL A 228 13.65 10.02 -14.92
N PRO A 229 13.14 9.00 -14.23
CA PRO A 229 13.94 7.81 -13.95
C PRO A 229 14.34 7.08 -15.22
N PRO A 230 15.57 6.53 -15.28
CA PRO A 230 15.98 5.66 -16.38
C PRO A 230 15.21 4.34 -16.33
N GLY A 231 15.28 3.58 -17.44
CA GLY A 231 14.66 2.26 -17.55
C GLY A 231 13.14 2.31 -17.70
N ASP A 232 12.46 1.30 -17.14
CA ASP A 232 11.00 1.16 -17.25
C ASP A 232 10.24 2.27 -16.49
N ARG A 233 9.72 3.24 -17.22
CA ARG A 233 9.01 4.39 -16.66
C ARG A 233 7.66 4.02 -16.01
N SER A 234 7.10 2.87 -16.32
CA SER A 234 5.84 2.42 -15.70
C SER A 234 6.06 2.01 -14.25
N ARG A 235 7.18 1.38 -13.94
CA ARG A 235 7.58 0.85 -12.63
C ARG A 235 8.52 1.80 -11.87
N ASN A 236 9.43 2.48 -12.56
CA ASN A 236 10.42 3.36 -11.94
C ASN A 236 9.82 4.72 -11.59
N LYS A 237 10.03 5.17 -10.36
CA LYS A 237 9.48 6.44 -9.85
C LYS A 237 10.58 7.30 -9.26
N ALA A 238 10.49 8.61 -9.43
CA ALA A 238 11.42 9.56 -8.82
C ALA A 238 11.34 9.59 -7.29
N LYS A 239 10.19 9.21 -6.73
CA LYS A 239 9.96 9.12 -5.28
C LYS A 239 10.00 7.68 -4.83
N LYS A 240 10.79 7.38 -3.80
CA LYS A 240 10.94 6.03 -3.21
C LYS A 240 11.06 6.12 -1.70
N VAL A 241 10.72 5.06 -1.01
CA VAL A 241 10.89 4.92 0.44
C VAL A 241 11.94 3.85 0.74
N LEU A 242 12.80 4.12 1.71
CA LEU A 242 13.64 3.13 2.38
C LEU A 242 13.13 3.03 3.83
N GLY A 243 13.03 1.82 4.36
CA GLY A 243 12.47 1.61 5.69
C GLY A 243 10.97 1.38 5.66
N ASN A 244 10.28 1.92 6.63
CA ASN A 244 8.84 1.78 6.80
C ASN A 244 8.14 3.14 6.62
N ALA A 245 7.05 3.18 5.84
CA ALA A 245 6.20 4.36 5.72
C ALA A 245 4.85 4.16 6.42
N LYS A 246 4.50 2.91 6.73
CA LYS A 246 3.17 2.58 7.27
C LYS A 246 2.99 3.21 8.66
N HIS A 247 1.92 3.96 8.81
CA HIS A 247 1.56 4.72 10.02
C HIS A 247 2.49 5.90 10.37
N GLY A 248 3.61 6.07 9.65
CA GLY A 248 4.54 7.17 9.85
C GLY A 248 4.19 8.40 9.03
N ALA A 249 4.84 9.52 9.34
CA ALA A 249 4.69 10.79 8.65
C ALA A 249 6.02 11.54 8.55
N ILE A 250 6.08 12.51 7.64
CA ILE A 250 7.17 13.48 7.55
C ILE A 250 6.69 14.78 8.18
N TRP A 251 7.41 15.28 9.17
CA TRP A 251 7.08 16.49 9.91
C TRP A 251 7.89 17.68 9.42
N LEU A 252 7.21 18.68 8.87
CA LEU A 252 7.86 19.88 8.35
C LEU A 252 7.67 21.03 9.35
N GLY A 253 8.36 20.91 10.46
CA GLY A 253 8.32 21.82 11.59
C GLY A 253 8.14 21.11 12.94
N PRO A 254 8.25 21.86 14.05
CA PRO A 254 8.03 21.31 15.39
C PRO A 254 6.57 20.87 15.56
N PRO A 255 6.30 19.83 16.37
CA PRO A 255 4.93 19.41 16.67
C PRO A 255 4.09 20.55 17.22
N ASN A 256 2.83 20.67 16.73
CA ASN A 256 1.83 21.64 17.18
C ASN A 256 0.49 20.90 17.35
N ASP A 257 -0.45 21.51 18.04
CA ASP A 257 -1.82 21.00 18.19
C ASP A 257 -2.68 21.21 16.93
N VAL A 258 -2.28 22.15 16.05
CA VAL A 258 -2.88 22.39 14.74
C VAL A 258 -1.91 21.95 13.65
N ILE A 259 -2.37 21.07 12.74
CA ILE A 259 -1.57 20.59 11.63
C ILE A 259 -2.30 20.70 10.27
N ALA A 260 -1.52 20.88 9.20
CA ALA A 260 -1.98 20.66 7.84
C ALA A 260 -1.39 19.34 7.32
N LEU A 261 -2.24 18.37 7.00
CA LEU A 261 -1.89 17.01 6.59
C LEU A 261 -2.13 16.81 5.11
N ALA A 262 -1.08 16.63 4.33
CA ALA A 262 -1.10 16.38 2.89
C ALA A 262 -0.63 14.96 2.53
N GLU A 263 -0.87 14.53 1.30
CA GLU A 263 -0.20 13.35 0.74
C GLU A 263 1.31 13.62 0.57
N GLY A 264 1.67 14.73 -0.08
CA GLY A 264 3.03 15.06 -0.47
C GLY A 264 3.65 16.23 0.30
N ILE A 265 4.98 16.25 0.34
CA ILE A 265 5.77 17.36 0.93
C ILE A 265 5.48 18.66 0.18
N GLU A 266 5.52 18.61 -1.15
CA GLU A 266 5.34 19.78 -2.00
C GLU A 266 3.92 20.36 -1.85
N THR A 267 2.90 19.53 -1.75
CA THR A 267 1.51 19.94 -1.51
C THR A 267 1.37 20.72 -0.21
N ALA A 268 1.93 20.17 0.90
CA ALA A 268 1.88 20.82 2.21
C ALA A 268 2.59 22.18 2.22
N LEU A 269 3.81 22.22 1.67
CA LEU A 269 4.62 23.45 1.60
C LEU A 269 4.01 24.52 0.67
N SER A 270 3.45 24.12 -0.48
CA SER A 270 2.79 25.04 -1.39
C SER A 270 1.52 25.65 -0.78
N TRP A 271 0.72 24.84 -0.09
CA TRP A 271 -0.47 25.33 0.61
C TRP A 271 -0.10 26.35 1.68
N TYR A 272 0.97 26.11 2.44
CA TYR A 272 1.46 27.06 3.44
C TYR A 272 1.95 28.36 2.80
N ALA A 273 2.72 28.26 1.71
CA ALA A 273 3.22 29.43 0.98
C ALA A 273 2.10 30.31 0.41
N LEU A 274 0.93 29.75 0.15
CA LEU A 274 -0.29 30.49 -0.27
C LEU A 274 -0.97 31.21 0.91
N ALA A 275 -0.46 31.11 2.14
CA ALA A 275 -1.03 31.67 3.38
C ALA A 275 -2.52 31.27 3.60
N LEU A 276 -2.87 30.03 3.27
CA LEU A 276 -4.25 29.52 3.33
C LEU A 276 -4.66 28.98 4.70
N GLY A 277 -3.74 28.93 5.67
CA GLY A 277 -3.98 28.37 6.99
C GLY A 277 -3.68 29.29 8.15
N PRO A 278 -4.04 28.86 9.38
CA PRO A 278 -3.67 29.58 10.61
C PRO A 278 -2.16 29.52 10.84
N ASP A 279 -1.63 30.48 11.61
CA ASP A 279 -0.24 30.50 12.07
C ASP A 279 -0.25 30.68 13.59
N PRO A 280 0.42 29.83 14.40
CA PRO A 280 1.35 28.78 13.96
C PRO A 280 0.66 27.46 13.57
N ILE A 281 1.18 26.77 12.55
CA ILE A 281 0.72 25.48 12.10
C ILE A 281 1.91 24.59 11.72
N THR A 282 1.82 23.29 12.00
CA THR A 282 2.83 22.32 11.53
C THR A 282 2.33 21.59 10.29
N LEU A 283 3.21 21.49 9.29
CA LEU A 283 2.92 20.78 8.05
C LEU A 283 3.34 19.32 8.19
N VAL A 284 2.49 18.41 7.71
CA VAL A 284 2.73 16.97 7.79
C VAL A 284 2.45 16.32 6.43
N SER A 285 3.39 15.49 5.96
CA SER A 285 3.15 14.66 4.78
C SER A 285 2.94 13.21 5.19
N ALA A 286 1.82 12.63 4.75
CA ALA A 286 1.50 11.21 4.94
C ALA A 286 2.11 10.31 3.87
N ILE A 287 2.88 10.84 2.91
CA ILE A 287 3.63 10.10 1.89
C ILE A 287 2.74 9.50 0.78
N SER A 288 1.53 9.07 1.11
CA SER A 288 0.57 8.54 0.15
C SER A 288 -0.87 8.70 0.65
N LEU A 289 -1.85 8.75 -0.27
CA LEU A 289 -3.28 8.78 0.09
C LEU A 289 -3.67 7.58 0.95
N GLY A 290 -3.14 6.38 0.66
CA GLY A 290 -3.42 5.19 1.44
C GLY A 290 -2.92 5.29 2.88
N ASN A 291 -1.74 5.88 3.10
CA ASN A 291 -1.24 6.12 4.46
C ASN A 291 -1.94 7.32 5.13
N LEU A 292 -2.40 8.31 4.36
CA LEU A 292 -3.17 9.42 4.89
C LEU A 292 -4.51 8.94 5.49
N ALA A 293 -5.26 8.14 4.77
CA ALA A 293 -6.61 7.75 5.13
C ALA A 293 -6.70 6.40 5.87
N GLY A 294 -5.81 5.46 5.55
CA GLY A 294 -6.02 4.05 5.86
C GLY A 294 -6.99 3.39 4.86
N SER A 295 -7.58 2.28 5.26
CA SER A 295 -8.61 1.57 4.50
C SER A 295 -10.01 2.06 4.87
N SER A 296 -10.99 1.77 4.02
CA SER A 296 -12.41 1.90 4.31
C SER A 296 -13.09 0.54 4.45
N LEU A 297 -14.19 0.48 5.20
CA LEU A 297 -14.98 -0.73 5.38
C LEU A 297 -15.66 -1.21 4.09
N GLY A 298 -15.91 -0.29 3.17
CA GLY A 298 -16.51 -0.59 1.87
C GLY A 298 -15.97 0.28 0.76
N THR A 299 -16.47 0.04 -0.45
CA THR A 299 -16.11 0.83 -1.64
C THR A 299 -17.36 1.22 -2.43
N LEU A 300 -17.26 2.32 -3.17
CA LEU A 300 -18.25 2.81 -4.11
C LEU A 300 -17.72 2.73 -5.54
N PRO A 301 -18.56 2.55 -6.56
CA PRO A 301 -18.15 2.70 -7.95
C PRO A 301 -17.55 4.09 -8.20
N HIS A 302 -16.48 4.13 -8.96
CA HIS A 302 -15.89 5.40 -9.36
C HIS A 302 -16.82 6.16 -10.32
N PRO A 303 -17.10 7.47 -10.11
CA PRO A 303 -18.12 8.21 -10.88
C PRO A 303 -17.83 8.33 -12.37
N LYS A 304 -16.55 8.23 -12.79
CA LYS A 304 -16.12 8.37 -14.20
C LYS A 304 -15.46 7.13 -14.78
N LEU A 305 -15.05 6.16 -13.98
CA LEU A 305 -14.26 5.00 -14.40
C LEU A 305 -14.94 3.71 -13.94
N ALA A 306 -15.79 3.16 -14.80
CA ALA A 306 -16.67 2.03 -14.48
C ALA A 306 -15.95 0.78 -13.90
N SER A 307 -14.66 0.59 -14.23
CA SER A 307 -13.85 -0.53 -13.73
C SER A 307 -13.14 -0.25 -12.41
N ARG A 308 -13.28 0.97 -11.84
CA ARG A 308 -12.60 1.36 -10.61
C ARG A 308 -13.58 1.60 -9.47
N HIS A 309 -13.09 1.42 -8.25
CA HIS A 309 -13.81 1.72 -7.02
C HIS A 309 -13.01 2.72 -6.19
N ILE A 310 -13.71 3.51 -5.40
CA ILE A 310 -13.19 4.48 -4.45
C ILE A 310 -13.65 4.12 -3.04
N GLN A 311 -13.01 4.66 -2.02
CA GLN A 311 -13.42 4.45 -0.62
C GLN A 311 -14.81 5.03 -0.36
N ASP A 312 -15.60 4.37 0.48
CA ASP A 312 -16.97 4.78 0.83
C ASP A 312 -17.05 5.84 1.94
N GLY A 313 -15.91 6.26 2.48
CA GLY A 313 -15.82 7.26 3.55
C GLY A 313 -15.96 6.70 4.96
N ARG A 314 -16.21 5.40 5.14
CA ARG A 314 -16.27 4.73 6.46
C ARG A 314 -14.92 4.12 6.78
N PRO A 315 -14.14 4.68 7.76
CA PRO A 315 -12.80 4.17 8.04
C PRO A 315 -12.84 2.75 8.64
N ASP A 316 -11.88 1.92 8.24
CA ASP A 316 -11.63 0.60 8.82
C ASP A 316 -10.70 0.76 10.04
N PRO A 317 -11.17 0.50 11.28
CA PRO A 317 -10.36 0.67 12.49
C PRO A 317 -9.20 -0.33 12.56
N GLU A 318 -9.30 -1.48 11.90
CA GLU A 318 -8.24 -2.50 11.86
C GLU A 318 -7.08 -2.10 10.93
N LYS A 319 -7.33 -1.19 10.01
CA LYS A 319 -6.35 -0.74 9.00
C LYS A 319 -6.24 0.78 8.96
N PRO A 320 -5.87 1.42 10.09
CA PRO A 320 -5.72 2.86 10.14
C PRO A 320 -4.55 3.31 9.25
N GLY A 321 -4.62 4.55 8.79
CA GLY A 321 -3.53 5.21 8.08
C GLY A 321 -2.46 5.74 9.03
N VAL A 322 -1.97 6.94 8.72
CA VAL A 322 -0.99 7.66 9.54
C VAL A 322 -1.48 7.81 10.97
N ARG A 323 -0.58 7.59 11.94
CA ARG A 323 -0.85 7.81 13.36
C ARG A 323 -0.27 9.16 13.78
N LEU A 324 -1.08 9.94 14.48
CA LEU A 324 -0.72 11.27 14.94
C LEU A 324 -0.68 11.29 16.48
N PRO A 325 0.23 12.06 17.08
CA PRO A 325 0.28 12.24 18.54
C PRO A 325 -1.05 12.73 19.11
N GLY A 326 -1.36 12.33 20.33
CA GLY A 326 -2.57 12.77 21.02
C GLY A 326 -2.63 14.27 21.33
N THR A 327 -1.50 14.98 21.18
CA THR A 327 -1.42 16.44 21.28
C THR A 327 -2.03 17.16 20.11
N VAL A 328 -2.13 16.51 18.92
CA VAL A 328 -2.78 17.10 17.74
C VAL A 328 -4.29 17.12 17.95
N ARG A 329 -4.90 18.30 17.90
CA ARG A 329 -6.32 18.52 18.12
C ARG A 329 -7.07 18.94 16.86
N GLU A 330 -6.41 19.72 16.01
CA GLU A 330 -7.02 20.24 14.79
C GLU A 330 -6.22 19.81 13.56
N ILE A 331 -6.92 19.36 12.52
CA ILE A 331 -6.31 18.85 11.31
C ILE A 331 -6.97 19.48 10.09
N ILE A 332 -6.18 20.12 9.24
CA ILE A 332 -6.59 20.51 7.90
C ILE A 332 -6.07 19.47 6.93
N VAL A 333 -6.95 18.63 6.39
CA VAL A 333 -6.56 17.58 5.43
C VAL A 333 -6.54 18.17 4.04
N LEU A 334 -5.39 18.11 3.37
CA LEU A 334 -5.15 18.73 2.07
C LEU A 334 -5.20 17.69 0.94
N GLY A 335 -5.82 18.05 -0.17
CA GLY A 335 -5.91 17.21 -1.36
C GLY A 335 -5.68 17.94 -2.66
N ASP A 336 -5.00 17.30 -3.59
CA ASP A 336 -4.76 17.79 -4.93
C ASP A 336 -5.97 17.53 -5.83
N GLY A 337 -6.25 18.43 -6.77
CA GLY A 337 -7.35 18.37 -7.71
C GLY A 337 -6.94 18.01 -9.14
N ASP A 338 -5.67 17.76 -9.39
CA ASP A 338 -5.05 17.60 -10.72
C ASP A 338 -5.22 16.21 -11.33
N SER A 339 -5.27 15.17 -10.50
CA SER A 339 -5.34 13.79 -10.96
C SER A 339 -6.75 13.21 -10.85
N ASP A 340 -6.93 12.14 -10.11
CA ASP A 340 -8.23 11.54 -9.83
C ASP A 340 -8.90 12.23 -8.63
N ALA A 341 -9.50 13.40 -8.85
CA ALA A 341 -10.13 14.20 -7.80
C ALA A 341 -11.22 13.43 -7.03
N ALA A 342 -11.95 12.51 -7.68
CA ALA A 342 -12.98 11.71 -7.01
C ALA A 342 -12.32 10.71 -6.03
N ARG A 343 -11.25 10.07 -6.45
CA ARG A 343 -10.45 9.18 -5.61
C ARG A 343 -9.80 9.96 -4.47
N THR A 344 -9.12 11.05 -4.75
CA THR A 344 -8.51 11.90 -3.72
C THR A 344 -9.55 12.32 -2.68
N ARG A 345 -10.68 12.86 -3.12
CA ARG A 345 -11.77 13.26 -2.22
C ARG A 345 -12.26 12.12 -1.34
N SER A 346 -12.40 10.91 -1.88
CA SER A 346 -12.85 9.75 -1.09
C SER A 346 -11.88 9.40 0.04
N PHE A 347 -10.57 9.47 -0.22
CA PHE A 347 -9.54 9.29 0.80
C PHE A 347 -9.58 10.39 1.87
N LEU A 348 -9.75 11.67 1.48
CA LEU A 348 -9.85 12.78 2.44
C LEU A 348 -11.10 12.64 3.33
N LEU A 349 -12.22 12.18 2.79
CA LEU A 349 -13.44 11.95 3.56
C LEU A 349 -13.24 10.80 4.56
N THR A 350 -12.60 9.69 4.16
CA THR A 350 -12.27 8.58 5.06
C THR A 350 -11.32 9.03 6.16
N ALA A 351 -10.26 9.77 5.82
CA ALA A 351 -9.34 10.35 6.80
C ALA A 351 -10.05 11.28 7.78
N GLY A 352 -10.88 12.18 7.26
CA GLY A 352 -11.65 13.12 8.07
C GLY A 352 -12.61 12.42 9.03
N ALA A 353 -13.32 11.37 8.57
CA ALA A 353 -14.20 10.58 9.42
C ALA A 353 -13.41 9.87 10.52
N ARG A 354 -12.25 9.29 10.20
CA ARG A 354 -11.37 8.63 11.16
C ARG A 354 -10.88 9.60 12.24
N PHE A 355 -10.32 10.72 11.85
CA PHE A 355 -9.78 11.68 12.82
C PHE A 355 -10.87 12.31 13.69
N ARG A 356 -12.08 12.53 13.17
CA ARG A 356 -13.22 12.96 13.99
C ARG A 356 -13.64 11.88 14.99
N ALA A 357 -13.64 10.62 14.59
CA ALA A 357 -13.89 9.49 15.51
C ALA A 357 -12.82 9.38 16.61
N GLU A 358 -11.59 9.82 16.33
CA GLU A 358 -10.51 9.95 17.31
C GLU A 358 -10.61 11.23 18.19
N GLY A 359 -11.69 12.02 18.06
CA GLY A 359 -11.96 13.21 18.89
C GLY A 359 -11.29 14.50 18.40
N ARG A 360 -10.84 14.57 17.14
CA ARG A 360 -10.16 15.75 16.58
C ARG A 360 -11.10 16.62 15.74
N THR A 361 -10.86 17.91 15.70
CA THR A 361 -11.48 18.84 14.76
C THR A 361 -10.84 18.67 13.38
N VAL A 362 -11.65 18.51 12.32
CA VAL A 362 -11.13 18.28 10.97
C VAL A 362 -11.80 19.17 9.93
N ALA A 363 -10.98 19.94 9.23
CA ALA A 363 -11.33 20.61 7.99
C ALA A 363 -10.72 19.86 6.78
N VAL A 364 -11.33 20.00 5.61
CA VAL A 364 -10.83 19.44 4.34
C VAL A 364 -10.65 20.60 3.38
N CYS A 365 -9.47 20.73 2.80
CA CYS A 365 -9.14 21.73 1.80
C CYS A 365 -8.62 21.02 0.53
N MET A 366 -9.25 21.25 -0.60
CA MET A 366 -8.84 20.74 -1.91
C MET A 366 -8.37 21.86 -2.80
N ALA A 367 -7.31 21.62 -3.56
CA ALA A 367 -6.93 22.48 -4.66
C ALA A 367 -8.05 22.54 -5.73
N PRO A 368 -8.12 23.59 -6.54
CA PRO A 368 -9.10 23.73 -7.60
C PRO A 368 -9.05 22.54 -8.58
N PRO A 369 -10.17 22.19 -9.23
CA PRO A 369 -10.20 21.11 -10.21
C PRO A 369 -9.14 21.27 -11.31
N GLY A 370 -8.37 20.21 -11.56
CA GLY A 370 -7.31 20.17 -12.56
C GLY A 370 -5.98 20.76 -12.12
N LYS A 371 -5.83 21.17 -10.85
CA LYS A 371 -4.60 21.76 -10.30
C LYS A 371 -4.19 21.08 -9.00
N ASP A 372 -2.89 21.08 -8.72
CA ASP A 372 -2.36 20.88 -7.37
C ASP A 372 -2.14 22.25 -6.68
N PHE A 373 -1.79 22.26 -5.38
CA PHE A 373 -1.50 23.51 -4.67
C PHE A 373 -0.24 24.20 -5.19
N ASN A 374 0.68 23.47 -5.81
CA ASN A 374 1.87 24.06 -6.40
C ASN A 374 1.55 24.81 -7.72
N ASP A 375 0.64 24.30 -8.52
CA ASP A 375 0.14 25.01 -9.71
C ASP A 375 -0.47 26.34 -9.32
N VAL A 376 -1.31 26.36 -8.27
CA VAL A 376 -1.93 27.59 -7.75
C VAL A 376 -0.87 28.58 -7.26
N LEU A 377 0.16 28.09 -6.54
CA LEU A 377 1.25 28.93 -6.03
C LEU A 377 2.05 29.58 -7.17
N LEU A 378 2.39 28.81 -8.20
CA LEU A 378 3.15 29.30 -9.35
C LEU A 378 2.35 30.33 -10.17
N GLU A 379 1.06 30.15 -10.31
CA GLU A 379 0.19 31.12 -10.98
C GLU A 379 0.10 32.45 -10.24
N GLN A 380 0.03 32.44 -8.90
CA GLN A 380 0.03 33.66 -8.09
C GLN A 380 1.38 34.38 -8.12
N GLY A 381 2.49 33.63 -8.19
CA GLY A 381 3.84 34.20 -8.28
C GLY A 381 4.20 34.73 -9.68
N ALA A 382 3.40 34.41 -10.71
CA ALA A 382 3.56 34.88 -12.08
C ALA A 382 2.70 36.13 -12.38
N ALA A 383 1.79 36.52 -11.50
CA ALA A 383 0.94 37.71 -11.58
C ALA A 383 1.56 38.89 -10.83
#